data_f89a652605aa27d5d4cec2f27a5a9d41
#
_entry.id   f89a652605aa27d5d4cec2f27a5a9d41
#
_cell.length_a   1.000
_cell.length_b   1.000
_cell.length_c   1.000
_cell.angle_alpha   90.00
_cell.angle_beta   90.00
_cell.angle_gamma   90.00
#
_symmetry.space_group_name_H-M   'P 1'
#
loop_
_entity.id
_entity.type
_entity.pdbx_description
1 polymer ?
#
loop_
_entity_poly.entity_id
_entity_poly.type
_entity_poly.pdbx_seq_one_letter_code
_entity_poly.pdbx_strand_id
1 'polypeptide(L)'
;MTKPITDKAEVALEYPDKLYVGTFERSSRFEAHLDPTGVALILEHPGADDVHKSIHMHINFGLFADILRELALSVSRVSKDDVMHRDQLIKAVAELHLALVKV
;
A
#
# COMPACT_ATOMS: atom_id res chain seq x y z
N MET A 1 -7.75 7.89 10.14
CA MET A 1 -7.11 9.20 9.93
C MET A 1 -6.23 9.15 8.69
N THR A 2 -6.47 10.07 7.79
CA THR A 2 -5.72 10.10 6.53
C THR A 2 -4.44 10.91 6.67
N LYS A 3 -3.45 10.52 5.88
CA LYS A 3 -2.15 11.20 5.84
C LYS A 3 -1.79 11.54 4.39
N PRO A 4 -1.02 12.59 4.17
CA PRO A 4 -0.60 12.93 2.82
C PRO A 4 0.32 11.86 2.25
N ILE A 5 0.21 11.65 0.94
CA ILE A 5 1.07 10.72 0.23
C ILE A 5 2.39 11.43 -0.09
N THR A 6 3.51 10.81 0.28
CA THR A 6 4.85 11.36 0.05
C THR A 6 5.52 10.81 -1.19
N ASP A 7 4.91 9.86 -1.83
CA ASP A 7 5.38 9.24 -3.06
C ASP A 7 4.17 9.10 -3.97
N LYS A 8 4.05 8.02 -4.71
CA LYS A 8 2.88 7.79 -5.55
C LYS A 8 2.48 6.32 -5.53
N ALA A 9 1.21 6.09 -5.86
CA ALA A 9 0.69 4.76 -6.12
C ALA A 9 -0.09 4.77 -7.41
N GLU A 10 0.06 3.72 -8.19
CA GLU A 10 -0.69 3.54 -9.42
C GLU A 10 -1.62 2.36 -9.25
N VAL A 11 -2.86 2.54 -9.65
CA VAL A 11 -3.89 1.53 -9.50
C VAL A 11 -4.52 1.28 -10.85
N ALA A 12 -4.67 0.01 -11.21
CA ALA A 12 -5.38 -0.39 -12.41
C ALA A 12 -6.38 -1.47 -12.06
N LEU A 13 -7.59 -1.33 -12.57
CA LEU A 13 -8.63 -2.33 -12.43
C LEU A 13 -9.12 -2.69 -13.81
N GLU A 14 -8.87 -3.92 -14.21
CA GLU A 14 -9.14 -4.38 -15.56
C GLU A 14 -10.28 -5.38 -15.58
N TYR A 15 -11.26 -5.09 -16.42
CA TYR A 15 -12.35 -6.02 -16.75
C TYR A 15 -12.20 -6.42 -18.20
N PRO A 16 -12.91 -7.47 -18.65
CA PRO A 16 -12.83 -7.87 -20.06
C PRO A 16 -13.16 -6.77 -21.06
N ASP A 17 -14.03 -5.82 -20.67
CA ASP A 17 -14.49 -4.75 -21.55
C ASP A 17 -14.09 -3.35 -21.08
N LYS A 18 -13.41 -3.23 -19.95
CA LYS A 18 -13.10 -1.91 -19.37
C LYS A 18 -11.78 -1.93 -18.63
N LEU A 19 -11.13 -0.78 -18.59
CA LEU A 19 -9.90 -0.57 -17.83
C LEU A 19 -10.03 0.74 -17.05
N TYR A 20 -9.92 0.65 -15.74
CA TYR A 20 -9.89 1.82 -14.87
C TYR A 20 -8.46 1.98 -14.34
N VAL A 21 -7.88 3.15 -14.55
CA VAL A 21 -6.55 3.46 -14.02
C VAL A 21 -6.60 4.74 -13.21
N GLY A 22 -5.78 4.80 -12.19
CA GLY A 22 -5.68 5.99 -11.38
C GLY A 22 -4.29 6.11 -10.78
N THR A 23 -3.84 7.35 -10.64
CA THR A 23 -2.58 7.66 -9.97
C THR A 23 -2.88 8.54 -8.78
N PHE A 24 -2.30 8.19 -7.65
CA PHE A 24 -2.42 8.94 -6.41
C PHE A 24 -1.03 9.42 -6.02
N GLU A 25 -0.84 10.71 -5.96
CA GLU A 25 0.46 11.30 -5.63
C GLU A 25 0.30 12.50 -4.67
N ARG A 26 1.13 13.50 -4.74
CA ARG A 26 1.24 14.53 -3.70
C ARG A 26 -0.05 15.17 -3.22
N SER A 27 -1.02 15.35 -4.08
CA SER A 27 -2.31 15.93 -3.70
C SER A 27 -3.27 14.92 -3.11
N SER A 28 -2.83 13.67 -2.99
CA SER A 28 -3.65 12.57 -2.51
C SER A 28 -3.32 12.23 -1.06
N ARG A 29 -4.17 11.43 -0.44
CA ARG A 29 -4.01 11.00 0.94
C ARG A 29 -4.21 9.49 1.05
N PHE A 30 -3.69 8.92 2.11
CA PHE A 30 -3.85 7.49 2.36
C PHE A 30 -4.22 7.23 3.81
N GLU A 31 -4.78 6.07 4.03
CA GLU A 31 -5.01 5.53 5.35
C GLU A 31 -4.71 4.03 5.33
N ALA A 32 -4.08 3.55 6.38
CA ALA A 32 -3.83 2.13 6.55
C ALA A 32 -4.09 1.78 8.01
N HIS A 33 -4.92 0.77 8.25
CA HIS A 33 -5.18 0.32 9.61
C HIS A 33 -5.57 -1.15 9.64
N LEU A 34 -5.47 -1.75 10.80
CA LEU A 34 -5.90 -3.12 11.02
C LEU A 34 -7.31 -3.13 11.57
N ASP A 35 -8.07 -4.12 11.17
CA ASP A 35 -9.35 -4.46 11.81
C ASP A 35 -9.30 -5.93 12.24
N PRO A 36 -10.38 -6.49 12.83
CA PRO A 36 -10.34 -7.86 13.33
C PRO A 36 -10.05 -8.94 12.28
N THR A 37 -10.23 -8.67 11.01
CA THR A 37 -10.07 -9.67 9.95
C THR A 37 -8.91 -9.40 9.00
N GLY A 38 -8.36 -8.20 8.99
CA GLY A 38 -7.32 -7.92 8.03
C GLY A 38 -6.83 -6.48 8.03
N VAL A 39 -6.28 -6.10 6.89
CA VAL A 39 -5.68 -4.79 6.65
C VAL A 39 -6.59 -3.98 5.75
N ALA A 40 -6.94 -2.77 6.18
CA ALA A 40 -7.69 -1.83 5.37
C ALA A 40 -6.75 -0.76 4.82
N LEU A 41 -6.80 -0.56 3.51
CA LEU A 41 -5.99 0.43 2.82
C LEU A 41 -6.91 1.34 2.02
N ILE A 42 -6.73 2.63 2.17
CA ILE A 42 -7.53 3.62 1.44
C ILE A 42 -6.57 4.62 0.79
N LEU A 43 -6.78 4.85 -0.49
CA LEU A 43 -6.13 5.94 -1.21
C LEU A 43 -7.22 6.84 -1.73
N GLU A 44 -7.07 8.15 -1.55
CA GLU A 44 -8.07 9.09 -2.03
C GLU A 44 -7.44 10.35 -2.57
N HIS A 45 -8.07 10.90 -3.58
CA HIS A 45 -7.76 12.19 -4.12
C HIS A 45 -8.98 13.08 -3.93
N PRO A 46 -8.97 13.94 -2.92
CA PRO A 46 -10.10 14.83 -2.70
C PRO A 46 -10.04 15.95 -3.74
N GLY A 47 -10.70 15.75 -4.83
CA GLY A 47 -10.76 16.77 -5.89
C GLY A 47 -11.57 17.97 -5.41
N ALA A 48 -10.97 19.14 -5.47
CA ALA A 48 -11.68 20.35 -5.10
C ALA A 48 -12.82 20.65 -6.07
N ASP A 49 -12.66 20.32 -7.32
CA ASP A 49 -13.56 20.82 -8.34
C ASP A 49 -14.36 19.76 -9.06
N ASP A 50 -13.87 18.56 -9.24
CA ASP A 50 -14.59 17.66 -10.12
C ASP A 50 -14.29 16.20 -9.98
N VAL A 51 -13.11 15.78 -9.59
CA VAL A 51 -12.82 14.36 -9.58
C VAL A 51 -12.37 13.92 -8.21
N HIS A 52 -13.36 13.66 -7.37
CA HIS A 52 -13.10 12.87 -6.19
C HIS A 52 -12.93 11.42 -6.62
N LYS A 53 -11.76 10.85 -6.36
CA LYS A 53 -11.54 9.43 -6.60
C LYS A 53 -10.97 8.79 -5.36
N SER A 54 -11.36 7.56 -5.12
CA SER A 54 -10.86 6.80 -4.00
C SER A 54 -10.80 5.33 -4.34
N ILE A 55 -9.91 4.62 -3.69
CA ILE A 55 -9.88 3.17 -3.73
C ILE A 55 -9.81 2.65 -2.30
N HIS A 56 -10.65 1.68 -2.01
CA HIS A 56 -10.72 1.02 -0.72
C HIS A 56 -10.38 -0.44 -0.92
N MET A 57 -9.38 -0.91 -0.19
CA MET A 57 -8.95 -2.28 -0.30
C MET A 57 -8.92 -2.92 1.09
N HIS A 58 -9.48 -4.11 1.19
CA HIS A 58 -9.41 -4.90 2.42
C HIS A 58 -8.75 -6.22 2.09
N ILE A 59 -7.68 -6.52 2.80
CA ILE A 59 -6.91 -7.74 2.59
C ILE A 59 -6.92 -8.53 3.89
N ASN A 60 -7.52 -9.71 3.88
CA ASN A 60 -7.54 -10.55 5.06
C ASN A 60 -6.12 -10.97 5.45
N PHE A 61 -5.90 -11.22 6.74
CA PHE A 61 -4.56 -11.48 7.28
C PHE A 61 -3.82 -12.63 6.61
N GLY A 62 -4.54 -13.71 6.28
CA GLY A 62 -3.91 -14.86 5.62
C GLY A 62 -3.31 -14.48 4.27
N LEU A 63 -4.06 -13.77 3.45
CA LEU A 63 -3.56 -13.29 2.16
C LEU A 63 -2.45 -12.26 2.35
N PHE A 64 -2.61 -11.36 3.30
CA PHE A 64 -1.60 -10.35 3.56
C PHE A 64 -0.26 -10.99 3.96
N ALA A 65 -0.31 -12.03 4.78
CA ALA A 65 0.90 -12.78 5.15
C ALA A 65 1.55 -13.42 3.92
N ASP A 66 0.74 -14.00 3.03
CA ASP A 66 1.25 -14.58 1.79
C ASP A 66 1.90 -13.52 0.89
N ILE A 67 1.28 -12.34 0.79
CA ILE A 67 1.85 -11.23 0.03
C ILE A 67 3.22 -10.85 0.60
N LEU A 68 3.33 -10.72 1.92
CA LEU A 68 4.60 -10.37 2.56
C LEU A 68 5.68 -11.42 2.27
N ARG A 69 5.33 -12.72 2.30
CA ARG A 69 6.27 -13.79 1.98
C ARG A 69 6.74 -13.71 0.55
N GLU A 70 5.82 -13.46 -0.39
CA GLU A 70 6.17 -13.33 -1.81
C GLU A 70 7.05 -12.11 -2.06
N LEU A 71 6.80 -11.01 -1.35
CA LEU A 71 7.67 -9.84 -1.45
C LEU A 71 9.08 -10.16 -0.93
N ALA A 72 9.18 -10.92 0.16
CA ALA A 72 10.49 -11.33 0.69
C ALA A 72 11.26 -12.16 -0.33
N LEU A 73 10.58 -13.10 -1.00
CA LEU A 73 11.21 -13.89 -2.05
C LEU A 73 11.65 -13.03 -3.24
N SER A 74 10.81 -12.08 -3.63
CA SER A 74 11.13 -11.17 -4.73
C SER A 74 12.36 -10.31 -4.42
N VAL A 75 12.43 -9.77 -3.21
CA VAL A 75 13.60 -8.96 -2.79
C VAL A 75 14.88 -9.78 -2.83
N SER A 76 14.82 -11.07 -2.45
CA SER A 76 16.00 -11.92 -2.44
C SER A 76 16.57 -12.17 -3.85
N ARG A 77 15.78 -11.91 -4.90
CA ARG A 77 16.20 -12.12 -6.30
C ARG A 77 16.70 -10.85 -6.97
N VAL A 78 16.66 -9.73 -6.26
CA VAL A 78 17.05 -8.42 -6.80
C VAL A 78 18.31 -7.96 -6.10
N SER A 79 19.20 -7.28 -6.82
CA SER A 79 20.37 -6.68 -6.18
C SER A 79 19.94 -5.67 -5.13
N LYS A 80 20.61 -5.68 -3.97
CA LYS A 80 20.27 -4.77 -2.89
C LYS A 80 20.41 -3.31 -3.30
N ASP A 81 21.30 -3.03 -4.24
CA ASP A 81 21.52 -1.67 -4.73
C ASP A 81 20.39 -1.21 -5.66
N ASP A 82 19.59 -2.12 -6.14
CA ASP A 82 18.49 -1.79 -7.05
C ASP A 82 17.18 -1.50 -6.32
N VAL A 83 17.14 -1.63 -5.01
CA VAL A 83 15.94 -1.36 -4.23
C VAL A 83 16.00 0.07 -3.71
N MET A 84 15.24 0.95 -4.32
CA MET A 84 15.12 2.34 -3.86
C MET A 84 14.48 2.37 -2.48
N HIS A 85 14.88 3.34 -1.67
CA HIS A 85 14.35 3.52 -0.32
C HIS A 85 14.54 2.30 0.58
N ARG A 86 15.57 1.49 0.29
CA ARG A 86 15.83 0.26 1.03
C ARG A 86 15.90 0.47 2.54
N ASP A 87 16.64 1.48 2.99
CA ASP A 87 16.79 1.74 4.41
C ASP A 87 15.47 2.15 5.07
N GLN A 88 14.67 2.93 4.36
CA GLN A 88 13.35 3.34 4.83
C GLN A 88 12.42 2.12 4.95
N LEU A 89 12.48 1.22 3.97
CA LEU A 89 11.67 -0.01 4.01
C LEU A 89 12.09 -0.92 5.16
N ILE A 90 13.39 -1.09 5.38
CA ILE A 90 13.91 -1.90 6.48
C ILE A 90 13.37 -1.36 7.81
N LYS A 91 13.44 -0.06 8.00
CA LYS A 91 12.98 0.57 9.23
C LYS A 91 11.48 0.37 9.43
N ALA A 92 10.69 0.59 8.40
CA ALA A 92 9.24 0.44 8.47
C ALA A 92 8.83 -1.00 8.78
N VAL A 93 9.47 -1.98 8.13
CA VAL A 93 9.21 -3.39 8.37
C VAL A 93 9.59 -3.77 9.80
N ALA A 94 10.71 -3.25 10.31
CA ALA A 94 11.13 -3.50 11.69
C ALA A 94 10.12 -2.94 12.68
N GLU A 95 9.58 -1.75 12.42
CA GLU A 95 8.53 -1.16 13.25
C GLU A 95 7.28 -2.03 13.27
N LEU A 96 6.87 -2.52 12.12
CA LEU A 96 5.71 -3.42 12.03
C LEU A 96 5.95 -4.72 12.80
N HIS A 97 7.13 -5.30 12.65
CA HIS A 97 7.50 -6.52 13.36
C HIS A 97 7.44 -6.33 14.88
N LEU A 98 8.03 -5.26 15.37
CA LEU A 98 8.01 -4.97 16.80
C LEU A 98 6.60 -4.75 17.33
N ALA A 99 5.76 -4.05 16.56
CA ALA A 99 4.38 -3.82 16.96
C ALA A 99 3.60 -5.13 17.07
N LEU A 100 3.81 -6.04 16.12
CA LEU A 100 3.14 -7.34 16.15
C LEU A 100 3.60 -8.21 17.32
N VAL A 101 4.88 -8.17 17.64
CA VAL A 101 5.46 -8.99 18.71
C VAL A 101 5.00 -8.52 20.09
N LYS A 102 4.73 -7.25 20.24
CA LYS A 102 4.29 -6.66 21.51
C LYS A 102 2.84 -6.93 21.86
N VAL A 103 2.08 -7.44 20.98
CA VAL A 103 0.64 -7.69 21.21
C VAL A 103 0.41 -8.92 22.09
#